data_f3d74700b29379a9492d6e833c13bd40
#
_entry.id   f3d74700b29379a9492d6e833c13bd40
#
_cell.length_a   1.000
_cell.length_b   1.000
_cell.length_c   1.000
_cell.angle_alpha   90.00
_cell.angle_beta   90.00
_cell.angle_gamma   90.00
#
_symmetry.space_group_name_H-M   'P 1'
#
loop_
_entity.id
_entity.type
_entity.pdbx_description
1 polymer ?
#
loop_
_entity_poly.entity_id
_entity_poly.type
_entity_poly.pdbx_seq_one_letter_code
_entity_poly.pdbx_strand_id
1 'polypeptide(L)'
;KALSNVNILKFFKNLGAGLDTVSIQEVELCLTTGIDPKRIIYTPNGVSLQEIEEVAKFGVQINIDNLSILELFGQKHPEIPVCVRINPHIMAGGNSKISVGHIDSKFGISIHQVPHIKRVVKNTGMNINGIHMHTGSDILDIDTFLRATDILFDVAKQFDNIDFIDFGSGFKVPYKPNDISTDIEQLGIQLTEKFNEFCTEYGKDITLMFEPGKFLVSEAGYFLAKVNVVKQTTSTVFAHVDSGFNHLVRPMMYDAYHHITNISNPEGRDRYYSVVGYICETDTFASNRRIAEISEEDVLCFHNAGAYCFSMASNYNSRYLPAEVMVVDGKDYLIRKRQTIQDILHNQEMVKLPKKETKQTVSA
;
A
#
# COMPACT_ATOMS: atom_id res chain seq x y z
N LYS A 1 1.33 -1.14 -4.56
CA LYS A 1 0.59 -0.30 -3.61
C LYS A 1 1.50 0.36 -2.59
N ALA A 2 2.33 -0.38 -1.83
CA ALA A 2 3.24 0.20 -0.85
C ALA A 2 4.30 1.11 -1.48
N LEU A 3 4.78 0.73 -2.67
CA LEU A 3 5.67 1.52 -3.52
C LEU A 3 5.55 1.08 -4.99
N SER A 4 6.01 1.93 -5.92
CA SER A 4 5.90 1.70 -7.37
C SER A 4 7.19 2.01 -8.15
N ASN A 5 8.36 2.09 -7.49
CA ASN A 5 9.62 2.31 -8.16
C ASN A 5 10.12 1.01 -8.83
N VAL A 6 10.26 1.03 -10.15
CA VAL A 6 10.62 -0.16 -10.95
C VAL A 6 11.96 -0.80 -10.56
N ASN A 7 12.91 -0.01 -10.03
CA ASN A 7 14.20 -0.55 -9.60
C ASN A 7 14.05 -1.38 -8.33
N ILE A 8 13.21 -0.94 -7.38
CA ILE A 8 12.92 -1.69 -6.17
C ILE A 8 12.09 -2.94 -6.50
N LEU A 9 11.10 -2.82 -7.41
CA LEU A 9 10.34 -3.99 -7.88
C LEU A 9 11.25 -5.02 -8.56
N LYS A 10 12.22 -4.60 -9.39
CA LYS A 10 13.22 -5.50 -9.97
C LYS A 10 14.10 -6.18 -8.92
N PHE A 11 14.44 -5.45 -7.86
CA PHE A 11 15.20 -6.02 -6.74
C PHE A 11 14.42 -7.17 -6.09
N PHE A 12 13.15 -6.97 -5.73
CA PHE A 12 12.30 -8.03 -5.16
C PHE A 12 12.07 -9.19 -6.13
N LYS A 13 11.81 -8.91 -7.41
CA LYS A 13 11.71 -9.94 -8.44
C LYS A 13 12.98 -10.83 -8.47
N ASN A 14 14.17 -10.21 -8.39
CA ASN A 14 15.44 -10.95 -8.43
C ASN A 14 15.67 -11.80 -7.18
N LEU A 15 15.07 -11.42 -6.05
CA LEU A 15 15.02 -12.23 -4.83
C LEU A 15 13.99 -13.37 -4.89
N GLY A 16 13.25 -13.46 -5.99
CA GLY A 16 12.26 -14.52 -6.17
C GLY A 16 10.85 -14.14 -5.72
N ALA A 17 10.53 -12.88 -5.35
CA ALA A 17 9.17 -12.47 -4.99
C ALA A 17 8.24 -12.33 -6.21
N GLY A 18 6.95 -12.60 -6.04
CA GLY A 18 5.88 -12.14 -6.92
C GLY A 18 5.55 -10.66 -6.66
N LEU A 19 4.57 -10.11 -7.40
CA LEU A 19 4.12 -8.72 -7.23
C LEU A 19 2.59 -8.68 -7.15
N ASP A 20 2.06 -8.03 -6.09
CA ASP A 20 0.64 -7.78 -5.92
C ASP A 20 0.27 -6.40 -6.48
N THR A 21 -0.84 -6.33 -7.23
CA THR A 21 -1.31 -5.16 -7.95
C THR A 21 -2.81 -4.93 -7.72
N VAL A 22 -3.25 -3.66 -7.79
CA VAL A 22 -4.65 -3.29 -7.58
C VAL A 22 -5.26 -2.48 -8.73
N SER A 23 -4.48 -2.20 -9.77
CA SER A 23 -4.91 -1.48 -10.98
C SER A 23 -4.19 -2.03 -12.21
N ILE A 24 -4.79 -1.84 -13.39
CA ILE A 24 -4.13 -2.22 -14.65
C ILE A 24 -2.79 -1.51 -14.83
N GLN A 25 -2.66 -0.25 -14.37
CA GLN A 25 -1.41 0.51 -14.44
C GLN A 25 -0.32 -0.09 -13.55
N GLU A 26 -0.66 -0.63 -12.37
CA GLU A 26 0.30 -1.38 -11.56
C GLU A 26 0.73 -2.68 -12.23
N VAL A 27 -0.18 -3.40 -12.92
CA VAL A 27 0.17 -4.59 -13.73
C VAL A 27 1.15 -4.23 -14.84
N GLU A 28 0.84 -3.21 -15.64
CA GLU A 28 1.71 -2.72 -16.71
C GLU A 28 3.09 -2.31 -16.18
N LEU A 29 3.11 -1.58 -15.04
CA LEU A 29 4.36 -1.20 -14.36
C LEU A 29 5.17 -2.43 -13.95
N CYS A 30 4.53 -3.43 -13.36
CA CYS A 30 5.20 -4.68 -12.97
C CYS A 30 5.79 -5.41 -14.18
N LEU A 31 5.07 -5.48 -15.29
CA LEU A 31 5.54 -6.10 -16.53
C LEU A 31 6.80 -5.43 -17.08
N THR A 32 6.98 -4.11 -16.88
CA THR A 32 8.22 -3.41 -17.28
C THR A 32 9.47 -3.94 -16.57
N THR A 33 9.30 -4.63 -15.44
CA THR A 33 10.43 -5.26 -14.70
C THR A 33 10.92 -6.53 -15.38
N GLY A 34 10.17 -7.07 -16.36
CA GLY A 34 10.41 -8.37 -16.98
C GLY A 34 10.06 -9.54 -16.05
N ILE A 35 9.12 -9.37 -15.11
CA ILE A 35 8.58 -10.47 -14.30
C ILE A 35 7.66 -11.34 -15.17
N ASP A 36 7.64 -12.65 -14.88
CA ASP A 36 6.63 -13.55 -15.48
C ASP A 36 5.23 -13.11 -15.05
N PRO A 37 4.29 -12.88 -15.97
CA PRO A 37 2.89 -12.53 -15.64
C PRO A 37 2.24 -13.46 -14.61
N LYS A 38 2.57 -14.75 -14.64
CA LYS A 38 2.08 -15.75 -13.67
C LYS A 38 2.50 -15.49 -12.23
N ARG A 39 3.46 -14.58 -12.01
CA ARG A 39 3.94 -14.15 -10.70
C ARG A 39 3.39 -12.78 -10.30
N ILE A 40 2.40 -12.29 -11.05
CA ILE A 40 1.66 -11.07 -10.72
C ILE A 40 0.25 -11.48 -10.30
N ILE A 41 -0.19 -10.96 -9.17
CA ILE A 41 -1.57 -11.07 -8.70
C ILE A 41 -2.24 -9.71 -8.90
N TYR A 42 -3.46 -9.73 -9.41
CA TYR A 42 -4.30 -8.55 -9.57
C TYR A 42 -5.51 -8.66 -8.67
N THR A 43 -5.55 -7.86 -7.60
CA THR A 43 -6.59 -7.85 -6.57
C THR A 43 -7.30 -6.48 -6.52
N PRO A 44 -8.13 -6.15 -7.52
CA PRO A 44 -8.81 -4.87 -7.61
C PRO A 44 -9.99 -4.80 -6.63
N ASN A 45 -10.47 -3.57 -6.38
CA ASN A 45 -11.72 -3.34 -5.67
C ASN A 45 -12.52 -2.23 -6.35
N GLY A 46 -13.76 -2.54 -6.73
CA GLY A 46 -14.68 -1.58 -7.32
C GLY A 46 -14.34 -1.11 -8.74
N VAL A 47 -13.62 -1.93 -9.50
CA VAL A 47 -13.30 -1.68 -10.91
C VAL A 47 -14.37 -2.23 -11.86
N SER A 48 -14.36 -1.78 -13.11
CA SER A 48 -15.26 -2.30 -14.16
C SER A 48 -14.87 -3.70 -14.59
N LEU A 49 -15.86 -4.46 -15.10
CA LEU A 49 -15.59 -5.75 -15.75
C LEU A 49 -14.61 -5.59 -16.92
N GLN A 50 -14.72 -4.49 -17.68
CA GLN A 50 -13.83 -4.20 -18.81
C GLN A 50 -12.35 -4.14 -18.37
N GLU A 51 -12.04 -3.49 -17.24
CA GLU A 51 -10.66 -3.45 -16.75
C GLU A 51 -10.14 -4.84 -16.40
N ILE A 52 -10.98 -5.69 -15.78
CA ILE A 52 -10.60 -7.08 -15.45
C ILE A 52 -10.37 -7.89 -16.75
N GLU A 53 -11.23 -7.73 -17.75
CA GLU A 53 -11.07 -8.37 -19.06
C GLU A 53 -9.78 -7.91 -19.77
N GLU A 54 -9.41 -6.66 -19.65
CA GLU A 54 -8.15 -6.13 -20.18
C GLU A 54 -6.94 -6.70 -19.44
N VAL A 55 -6.99 -6.76 -18.11
CA VAL A 55 -5.94 -7.37 -17.30
C VAL A 55 -5.78 -8.86 -17.56
N ALA A 56 -6.89 -9.58 -17.80
CA ALA A 56 -6.86 -11.01 -18.14
C ALA A 56 -6.00 -11.33 -19.36
N LYS A 57 -5.92 -10.41 -20.32
CA LYS A 57 -5.09 -10.57 -21.53
C LYS A 57 -3.59 -10.64 -21.24
N PHE A 58 -3.14 -10.12 -20.10
CA PHE A 58 -1.75 -10.21 -19.70
C PHE A 58 -1.36 -11.57 -19.10
N GLY A 59 -2.36 -12.44 -18.79
CA GLY A 59 -2.11 -13.76 -18.22
C GLY A 59 -1.66 -13.74 -16.75
N VAL A 60 -2.03 -12.72 -15.99
CA VAL A 60 -1.80 -12.59 -14.55
C VAL A 60 -2.88 -13.32 -13.76
N GLN A 61 -2.62 -13.65 -12.50
CA GLN A 61 -3.63 -14.19 -11.59
C GLN A 61 -4.65 -13.12 -11.23
N ILE A 62 -5.93 -13.40 -11.43
CA ILE A 62 -7.03 -12.48 -11.12
C ILE A 62 -7.70 -12.91 -9.81
N ASN A 63 -7.82 -11.95 -8.89
CA ASN A 63 -8.59 -12.08 -7.66
C ASN A 63 -9.87 -11.26 -7.78
N ILE A 64 -11.03 -11.85 -7.47
CA ILE A 64 -12.33 -11.19 -7.54
C ILE A 64 -12.93 -11.08 -6.13
N ASP A 65 -13.42 -9.89 -5.78
CA ASP A 65 -13.88 -9.55 -4.43
C ASP A 65 -15.39 -9.28 -4.32
N ASN A 66 -16.17 -9.52 -5.39
CA ASN A 66 -17.62 -9.34 -5.36
C ASN A 66 -18.34 -10.33 -6.30
N LEU A 67 -19.58 -10.65 -5.93
CA LEU A 67 -20.39 -11.66 -6.62
C LEU A 67 -20.84 -11.24 -8.01
N SER A 68 -21.16 -9.96 -8.22
CA SER A 68 -21.67 -9.48 -9.51
C SER A 68 -20.60 -9.58 -10.60
N ILE A 69 -19.38 -9.17 -10.29
CA ILE A 69 -18.25 -9.32 -11.23
C ILE A 69 -17.88 -10.79 -11.41
N LEU A 70 -17.91 -11.60 -10.34
CA LEU A 70 -17.62 -13.03 -10.42
C LEU A 70 -18.58 -13.72 -11.40
N GLU A 71 -19.89 -13.42 -11.30
CA GLU A 71 -20.90 -13.98 -12.20
C GLU A 71 -20.71 -13.51 -13.65
N LEU A 72 -20.54 -12.21 -13.87
CA LEU A 72 -20.36 -11.64 -15.22
C LEU A 72 -19.07 -12.14 -15.88
N PHE A 73 -17.97 -12.21 -15.13
CA PHE A 73 -16.70 -12.71 -15.64
C PHE A 73 -16.79 -14.20 -15.97
N GLY A 74 -17.38 -15.01 -15.07
CA GLY A 74 -17.55 -16.43 -15.28
C GLY A 74 -18.49 -16.77 -16.46
N GLN A 75 -19.51 -15.93 -16.74
CA GLN A 75 -20.36 -16.09 -17.94
C GLN A 75 -19.61 -15.85 -19.25
N LYS A 76 -18.64 -14.96 -19.26
CA LYS A 76 -17.88 -14.57 -20.46
C LYS A 76 -16.59 -15.37 -20.65
N HIS A 77 -15.91 -15.71 -19.54
CA HIS A 77 -14.57 -16.28 -19.53
C HIS A 77 -14.46 -17.48 -18.57
N PRO A 78 -15.32 -18.51 -18.71
CA PRO A 78 -15.31 -19.65 -17.80
C PRO A 78 -14.00 -20.45 -17.83
N GLU A 79 -13.21 -20.32 -18.89
CA GLU A 79 -11.91 -20.97 -19.09
C GLU A 79 -10.78 -20.33 -18.27
N ILE A 80 -10.96 -19.09 -17.79
CA ILE A 80 -9.94 -18.37 -17.02
C ILE A 80 -10.17 -18.64 -15.54
N PRO A 81 -9.25 -19.35 -14.84
CA PRO A 81 -9.39 -19.59 -13.42
C PRO A 81 -9.18 -18.29 -12.63
N VAL A 82 -9.95 -18.12 -11.57
CA VAL A 82 -9.85 -16.94 -10.69
C VAL A 82 -9.72 -17.32 -9.23
N CYS A 83 -9.10 -16.46 -8.45
CA CYS A 83 -9.13 -16.49 -7.00
C CYS A 83 -10.30 -15.65 -6.49
N VAL A 84 -10.91 -16.04 -5.39
CA VAL A 84 -11.95 -15.25 -4.73
C VAL A 84 -11.45 -14.70 -3.41
N ARG A 85 -11.66 -13.39 -3.21
CA ARG A 85 -11.34 -12.73 -1.94
C ARG A 85 -12.51 -12.85 -1.00
N ILE A 86 -12.27 -13.50 0.13
CA ILE A 86 -13.26 -13.73 1.20
C ILE A 86 -13.06 -12.69 2.31
N ASN A 87 -14.17 -12.14 2.82
CA ASN A 87 -14.18 -11.42 4.08
C ASN A 87 -14.61 -12.40 5.19
N PRO A 88 -13.69 -12.82 6.08
CA PRO A 88 -14.00 -13.77 7.15
C PRO A 88 -14.76 -13.13 8.32
N HIS A 89 -15.02 -11.83 8.29
CA HIS A 89 -15.62 -11.03 9.36
C HIS A 89 -14.81 -11.06 10.67
N ILE A 90 -13.51 -11.23 10.57
CA ILE A 90 -12.58 -11.13 11.70
C ILE A 90 -11.83 -9.81 11.60
N MET A 91 -11.91 -9.01 12.66
CA MET A 91 -11.12 -7.79 12.78
C MET A 91 -9.79 -8.15 13.42
N ALA A 92 -8.72 -8.07 12.64
CA ALA A 92 -7.35 -8.13 13.13
C ALA A 92 -6.70 -6.76 12.85
N GLY A 93 -6.14 -6.13 13.89
CA GLY A 93 -5.44 -4.85 13.78
C GLY A 93 -6.03 -3.72 14.60
N GLY A 94 -5.19 -2.72 14.92
CA GLY A 94 -5.46 -1.69 15.94
C GLY A 94 -6.06 -0.37 15.43
N ASN A 95 -6.19 -0.15 14.11
CA ASN A 95 -6.65 1.14 13.55
C ASN A 95 -7.91 0.95 12.70
N SER A 96 -9.04 1.53 13.15
CA SER A 96 -10.34 1.44 12.47
C SER A 96 -10.33 2.02 11.05
N LYS A 97 -9.48 3.03 10.76
CA LYS A 97 -9.38 3.66 9.43
C LYS A 97 -8.77 2.73 8.36
N ILE A 98 -8.07 1.67 8.78
CA ILE A 98 -7.39 0.71 7.90
C ILE A 98 -7.76 -0.75 8.17
N SER A 99 -8.80 -0.98 8.97
CA SER A 99 -9.39 -2.32 9.19
C SER A 99 -10.29 -2.67 7.99
N VAL A 100 -10.07 -3.83 7.38
CA VAL A 100 -10.81 -4.30 6.19
C VAL A 100 -11.61 -5.58 6.43
N GLY A 101 -11.45 -6.23 7.59
CA GLY A 101 -12.18 -7.42 7.99
C GLY A 101 -13.54 -7.16 8.67
N HIS A 102 -14.01 -5.90 8.72
CA HIS A 102 -15.31 -5.56 9.30
C HIS A 102 -16.46 -6.09 8.45
N ILE A 103 -17.61 -6.39 9.08
CA ILE A 103 -18.79 -6.89 8.38
C ILE A 103 -19.29 -5.93 7.29
N ASP A 104 -19.19 -4.63 7.53
CA ASP A 104 -19.59 -3.56 6.59
C ASP A 104 -18.40 -3.09 5.72
N SER A 105 -17.35 -3.89 5.57
CA SER A 105 -16.23 -3.57 4.70
C SER A 105 -16.64 -3.64 3.23
N LYS A 106 -16.14 -2.71 2.42
CA LYS A 106 -16.29 -2.77 0.96
C LYS A 106 -15.49 -3.89 0.30
N PHE A 107 -14.60 -4.56 1.04
CA PHE A 107 -13.65 -5.54 0.52
C PHE A 107 -14.10 -6.96 0.79
N GLY A 108 -13.97 -7.80 -0.25
CA GLY A 108 -14.18 -9.23 -0.17
C GLY A 108 -15.65 -9.66 -0.17
N ILE A 109 -15.89 -10.88 -0.64
CA ILE A 109 -17.19 -11.54 -0.55
C ILE A 109 -17.36 -12.07 0.87
N SER A 110 -18.47 -11.75 1.52
CA SER A 110 -18.77 -12.24 2.87
C SER A 110 -18.69 -13.77 2.92
N ILE A 111 -18.11 -14.32 3.98
CA ILE A 111 -18.11 -15.77 4.22
C ILE A 111 -19.52 -16.39 4.15
N HIS A 112 -20.55 -15.66 4.57
CA HIS A 112 -21.95 -16.11 4.49
C HIS A 112 -22.46 -16.22 3.04
N GLN A 113 -21.75 -15.67 2.07
CA GLN A 113 -22.10 -15.70 0.64
C GLN A 113 -21.36 -16.81 -0.13
N VAL A 114 -20.55 -17.64 0.51
CA VAL A 114 -19.88 -18.80 -0.12
C VAL A 114 -20.85 -19.71 -0.89
N PRO A 115 -22.07 -19.99 -0.40
CA PRO A 115 -23.07 -20.74 -1.18
C PRO A 115 -23.43 -20.07 -2.51
N HIS A 116 -23.38 -18.71 -2.57
CA HIS A 116 -23.62 -17.98 -3.82
C HIS A 116 -22.43 -18.13 -4.79
N ILE A 117 -21.18 -18.09 -4.29
CA ILE A 117 -19.99 -18.37 -5.12
C ILE A 117 -20.12 -19.75 -5.75
N LYS A 118 -20.46 -20.77 -4.98
CA LYS A 118 -20.66 -22.16 -5.48
C LYS A 118 -21.74 -22.24 -6.56
N ARG A 119 -22.83 -21.47 -6.40
CA ARG A 119 -23.90 -21.40 -7.40
C ARG A 119 -23.39 -20.74 -8.71
N VAL A 120 -22.61 -19.65 -8.62
CA VAL A 120 -22.00 -19.02 -9.78
C VAL A 120 -21.07 -20.01 -10.50
N VAL A 121 -20.17 -20.65 -9.77
CA VAL A 121 -19.26 -21.67 -10.32
C VAL A 121 -20.03 -22.78 -11.06
N LYS A 122 -21.08 -23.32 -10.42
CA LYS A 122 -21.91 -24.35 -11.03
C LYS A 122 -22.62 -23.89 -12.30
N ASN A 123 -23.12 -22.65 -12.32
CA ASN A 123 -23.89 -22.12 -13.45
C ASN A 123 -23.03 -21.72 -14.63
N THR A 124 -21.81 -21.23 -14.38
CA THR A 124 -20.90 -20.73 -15.41
C THR A 124 -19.88 -21.78 -15.87
N GLY A 125 -19.60 -22.78 -15.05
CA GLY A 125 -18.53 -23.75 -15.32
C GLY A 125 -17.12 -23.19 -15.04
N MET A 126 -17.00 -21.98 -14.49
CA MET A 126 -15.71 -21.40 -14.16
C MET A 126 -14.99 -22.15 -13.05
N ASN A 127 -13.68 -22.02 -12.98
CA ASN A 127 -12.84 -22.62 -11.95
C ASN A 127 -12.35 -21.59 -10.94
N ILE A 128 -12.49 -21.90 -9.64
CA ILE A 128 -11.84 -21.16 -8.55
C ILE A 128 -10.53 -21.89 -8.24
N ASN A 129 -9.39 -21.23 -8.51
CA ASN A 129 -8.06 -21.79 -8.29
C ASN A 129 -7.35 -21.24 -7.05
N GLY A 130 -7.94 -20.27 -6.37
CA GLY A 130 -7.36 -19.71 -5.15
C GLY A 130 -8.39 -19.10 -4.22
N ILE A 131 -8.05 -19.06 -2.94
CA ILE A 131 -8.81 -18.35 -1.92
C ILE A 131 -7.90 -17.31 -1.28
N HIS A 132 -8.39 -16.08 -1.18
CA HIS A 132 -7.65 -14.94 -0.66
C HIS A 132 -8.39 -14.29 0.51
N MET A 133 -7.66 -13.76 1.47
CA MET A 133 -8.17 -12.80 2.46
C MET A 133 -7.16 -11.68 2.71
N HIS A 134 -7.66 -10.58 3.23
CA HIS A 134 -6.82 -9.55 3.85
C HIS A 134 -7.61 -8.95 5.01
N THR A 135 -7.13 -9.15 6.25
CA THR A 135 -7.87 -8.84 7.48
C THR A 135 -7.59 -7.44 8.03
N GLY A 136 -6.62 -6.71 7.47
CA GLY A 136 -6.30 -5.34 7.88
C GLY A 136 -4.82 -5.08 8.04
N SER A 137 -4.47 -4.15 8.92
CA SER A 137 -3.09 -3.71 9.17
C SER A 137 -2.81 -3.67 10.68
N ASP A 138 -1.50 -3.74 11.01
CA ASP A 138 -0.98 -3.70 12.38
C ASP A 138 -1.46 -4.88 13.26
N ILE A 139 -1.46 -6.07 12.66
CA ILE A 139 -1.81 -7.33 13.32
C ILE A 139 -0.68 -7.71 14.29
N LEU A 140 -1.02 -7.79 15.57
CA LEU A 140 -0.14 -8.27 16.65
C LEU A 140 -0.62 -9.59 17.24
N ASP A 141 -1.92 -9.82 17.21
CA ASP A 141 -2.55 -11.00 17.78
C ASP A 141 -2.51 -12.16 16.76
N ILE A 142 -1.53 -13.04 16.94
CA ILE A 142 -1.32 -14.23 16.13
C ILE A 142 -2.53 -15.16 16.21
N ASP A 143 -3.13 -15.33 17.38
CA ASP A 143 -4.29 -16.24 17.56
C ASP A 143 -5.51 -15.75 16.76
N THR A 144 -5.72 -14.43 16.70
CA THR A 144 -6.77 -13.86 15.85
C THR A 144 -6.48 -14.09 14.37
N PHE A 145 -5.23 -13.97 13.93
CA PHE A 145 -4.85 -14.28 12.57
C PHE A 145 -5.06 -15.75 12.24
N LEU A 146 -4.65 -16.67 13.12
CA LEU A 146 -4.82 -18.12 12.93
C LEU A 146 -6.30 -18.54 12.90
N ARG A 147 -7.17 -17.90 13.68
CA ARG A 147 -8.63 -18.14 13.55
C ARG A 147 -9.16 -17.72 12.17
N ALA A 148 -8.64 -16.64 11.60
CA ALA A 148 -9.01 -16.24 10.23
C ALA A 148 -8.50 -17.26 9.20
N THR A 149 -7.33 -17.85 9.42
CA THR A 149 -6.80 -18.92 8.53
C THR A 149 -7.66 -20.18 8.58
N ASP A 150 -8.13 -20.60 9.76
CA ASP A 150 -9.02 -21.76 9.90
C ASP A 150 -10.30 -21.58 9.06
N ILE A 151 -10.88 -20.37 9.10
CA ILE A 151 -12.05 -20.03 8.27
C ILE A 151 -11.72 -20.15 6.78
N LEU A 152 -10.55 -19.69 6.34
CA LEU A 152 -10.14 -19.79 4.95
C LEU A 152 -9.95 -21.25 4.50
N PHE A 153 -9.37 -22.08 5.35
CA PHE A 153 -9.24 -23.52 5.09
C PHE A 153 -10.61 -24.18 4.91
N ASP A 154 -11.58 -23.85 5.77
CA ASP A 154 -12.94 -24.38 5.65
C ASP A 154 -13.66 -23.89 4.37
N VAL A 155 -13.36 -22.68 3.91
CA VAL A 155 -13.85 -22.20 2.61
C VAL A 155 -13.15 -22.95 1.48
N ALA A 156 -11.83 -23.11 1.52
CA ALA A 156 -11.05 -23.76 0.48
C ALA A 156 -11.48 -25.21 0.27
N LYS A 157 -11.78 -25.96 1.35
CA LYS A 157 -12.33 -27.34 1.30
C LYS A 157 -13.65 -27.47 0.54
N GLN A 158 -14.34 -26.37 0.24
CA GLN A 158 -15.60 -26.38 -0.53
C GLN A 158 -15.39 -26.29 -2.04
N PHE A 159 -14.13 -26.21 -2.51
CA PHE A 159 -13.73 -26.13 -3.92
C PHE A 159 -12.68 -27.18 -4.23
N ASP A 160 -12.81 -27.89 -5.37
CA ASP A 160 -11.99 -29.07 -5.67
C ASP A 160 -10.63 -28.75 -6.32
N ASN A 161 -10.46 -27.54 -6.86
CA ASN A 161 -9.32 -27.19 -7.73
C ASN A 161 -8.48 -26.04 -7.20
N ILE A 162 -8.34 -25.91 -5.89
CA ILE A 162 -7.51 -24.87 -5.30
C ILE A 162 -6.02 -25.18 -5.54
N ASP A 163 -5.26 -24.20 -6.02
CA ASP A 163 -3.82 -24.29 -6.25
C ASP A 163 -3.04 -23.47 -5.21
N PHE A 164 -3.68 -22.44 -4.61
CA PHE A 164 -3.04 -21.62 -3.58
C PHE A 164 -4.06 -21.03 -2.61
N ILE A 165 -3.57 -20.67 -1.42
CA ILE A 165 -4.27 -19.81 -0.46
C ILE A 165 -3.38 -18.60 -0.17
N ASP A 166 -3.96 -17.40 -0.30
CA ASP A 166 -3.29 -16.14 -0.02
C ASP A 166 -3.90 -15.47 1.21
N PHE A 167 -3.10 -15.32 2.25
CA PHE A 167 -3.51 -14.72 3.51
C PHE A 167 -3.34 -13.20 3.55
N GLY A 168 -2.98 -12.58 2.40
CA GLY A 168 -2.72 -11.16 2.33
C GLY A 168 -1.54 -10.76 3.20
N SER A 169 -1.73 -9.75 4.02
CA SER A 169 -0.72 -9.25 4.95
C SER A 169 -1.39 -8.49 6.10
N GLY A 170 -0.69 -7.52 6.65
CA GLY A 170 -1.13 -6.70 7.75
C GLY A 170 -0.15 -6.75 8.93
N PHE A 171 0.98 -7.40 8.76
CA PHE A 171 2.01 -7.51 9.79
C PHE A 171 2.46 -6.12 10.25
N LYS A 172 2.54 -5.94 11.56
CA LYS A 172 2.88 -4.67 12.18
C LYS A 172 4.38 -4.40 12.06
N VAL A 173 4.70 -3.16 11.67
CA VAL A 173 6.04 -2.60 11.64
C VAL A 173 6.21 -1.69 12.87
N PRO A 174 7.36 -1.70 13.55
CA PRO A 174 7.62 -0.80 14.67
C PRO A 174 7.91 0.61 14.15
N TYR A 175 7.01 1.55 14.42
CA TYR A 175 7.17 2.96 14.01
C TYR A 175 7.71 3.87 15.11
N LYS A 176 7.55 3.48 16.38
CA LYS A 176 8.00 4.24 17.55
C LYS A 176 9.22 3.57 18.19
N PRO A 177 10.09 4.31 18.87
CA PRO A 177 11.07 3.71 19.76
C PRO A 177 10.38 2.77 20.75
N ASN A 178 10.90 1.56 20.94
CA ASN A 178 10.34 0.50 21.78
C ASN A 178 8.94 -0.02 21.34
N ASP A 179 8.53 0.23 20.11
CA ASP A 179 7.32 -0.39 19.55
C ASP A 179 7.58 -1.88 19.25
N ILE A 180 6.51 -2.66 19.22
CA ILE A 180 6.58 -4.09 18.91
C ILE A 180 6.17 -4.34 17.47
N SER A 181 6.79 -5.32 16.84
CA SER A 181 6.41 -5.87 15.53
C SER A 181 5.64 -7.17 15.69
N THR A 182 5.01 -7.63 14.60
CA THR A 182 4.47 -8.99 14.55
C THR A 182 5.60 -10.00 14.70
N ASP A 183 5.44 -10.98 15.58
CA ASP A 183 6.35 -12.12 15.70
C ASP A 183 6.14 -13.08 14.51
N ILE A 184 6.91 -12.83 13.44
CA ILE A 184 6.81 -13.59 12.18
C ILE A 184 7.34 -15.01 12.35
N GLU A 185 8.31 -15.25 13.24
CA GLU A 185 8.87 -16.59 13.47
C GLU A 185 7.82 -17.47 14.15
N GLN A 186 7.19 -16.98 15.22
CA GLN A 186 6.12 -17.71 15.90
C GLN A 186 4.92 -17.95 14.99
N LEU A 187 4.49 -16.92 14.26
CA LEU A 187 3.41 -17.05 13.27
C LEU A 187 3.76 -18.09 12.20
N GLY A 188 4.98 -18.03 11.67
CA GLY A 188 5.47 -18.95 10.64
C GLY A 188 5.42 -20.42 11.10
N ILE A 189 5.87 -20.71 12.31
CA ILE A 189 5.84 -22.06 12.87
C ILE A 189 4.40 -22.58 12.97
N GLN A 190 3.53 -21.84 13.65
CA GLN A 190 2.14 -22.27 13.91
C GLN A 190 1.32 -22.38 12.62
N LEU A 191 1.49 -21.42 11.71
CA LEU A 191 0.76 -21.44 10.44
C LEU A 191 1.23 -22.56 9.52
N THR A 192 2.55 -22.84 9.47
CA THR A 192 3.08 -23.92 8.64
C THR A 192 2.54 -25.28 9.11
N GLU A 193 2.47 -25.52 10.41
CA GLU A 193 1.89 -26.73 10.99
C GLU A 193 0.43 -26.89 10.53
N LYS A 194 -0.41 -25.88 10.78
CA LYS A 194 -1.82 -25.87 10.36
C LYS A 194 -2.00 -26.04 8.85
N PHE A 195 -1.14 -25.40 8.06
CA PHE A 195 -1.23 -25.48 6.60
C PHE A 195 -0.88 -26.87 6.07
N ASN A 196 0.11 -27.52 6.65
CA ASN A 196 0.48 -28.91 6.30
C ASN A 196 -0.65 -29.88 6.66
N GLU A 197 -1.29 -29.70 7.82
CA GLU A 197 -2.49 -30.49 8.20
C GLU A 197 -3.61 -30.27 7.18
N PHE A 198 -3.89 -29.02 6.81
CA PHE A 198 -4.89 -28.69 5.81
C PHE A 198 -4.57 -29.34 4.45
N CYS A 199 -3.31 -29.27 3.94
CA CYS A 199 -2.92 -29.92 2.68
C CYS A 199 -3.15 -31.44 2.73
N THR A 200 -2.85 -32.06 3.87
CA THR A 200 -3.08 -33.49 4.08
C THR A 200 -4.58 -33.84 4.00
N GLU A 201 -5.43 -33.06 4.66
CA GLU A 201 -6.88 -33.24 4.63
C GLU A 201 -7.48 -32.92 3.24
N TYR A 202 -6.96 -31.90 2.57
CA TYR A 202 -7.40 -31.49 1.24
C TYR A 202 -6.97 -32.50 0.16
N GLY A 203 -5.94 -33.29 0.44
CA GLY A 203 -5.43 -34.34 -0.46
C GLY A 203 -4.56 -33.82 -1.62
N LYS A 204 -4.06 -32.59 -1.52
CA LYS A 204 -3.20 -31.96 -2.53
C LYS A 204 -2.25 -30.94 -1.89
N ASP A 205 -1.00 -30.94 -2.34
CA ASP A 205 -0.08 -29.86 -2.01
C ASP A 205 -0.47 -28.59 -2.78
N ILE A 206 -0.67 -27.50 -2.06
CA ILE A 206 -0.99 -26.19 -2.63
C ILE A 206 0.02 -25.15 -2.17
N THR A 207 -0.02 -23.96 -2.77
CA THR A 207 0.92 -22.88 -2.45
C THR A 207 0.36 -21.99 -1.34
N LEU A 208 1.16 -21.76 -0.29
CA LEU A 208 0.90 -20.74 0.72
C LEU A 208 1.45 -19.39 0.24
N MET A 209 0.63 -18.35 0.24
CA MET A 209 0.99 -17.02 -0.25
C MET A 209 0.71 -15.92 0.77
N PHE A 210 1.49 -14.84 0.68
CA PHE A 210 1.34 -13.61 1.44
C PHE A 210 1.66 -12.40 0.58
N GLU A 211 1.13 -11.23 0.96
CA GLU A 211 1.30 -9.95 0.28
C GLU A 211 1.96 -8.87 1.18
N PRO A 212 3.10 -9.14 1.85
CA PRO A 212 3.70 -8.19 2.79
C PRO A 212 4.31 -6.99 2.05
N GLY A 213 3.59 -5.88 1.97
CA GLY A 213 4.08 -4.63 1.38
C GLY A 213 4.83 -3.78 2.40
N LYS A 214 4.07 -3.13 3.31
CA LYS A 214 4.60 -2.26 4.36
C LYS A 214 5.71 -2.93 5.18
N PHE A 215 5.51 -4.19 5.57
CA PHE A 215 6.43 -4.95 6.40
C PHE A 215 7.82 -5.10 5.77
N LEU A 216 7.90 -5.26 4.44
CA LEU A 216 9.18 -5.47 3.75
C LEU A 216 9.98 -4.18 3.51
N VAL A 217 9.33 -3.02 3.40
CA VAL A 217 10.00 -1.82 2.87
C VAL A 217 9.96 -0.60 3.77
N SER A 218 9.08 -0.54 4.78
CA SER A 218 8.96 0.67 5.61
C SER A 218 10.28 1.08 6.24
N GLU A 219 10.95 0.16 6.93
CA GLU A 219 12.17 0.43 7.68
C GLU A 219 13.40 0.66 6.77
N ALA A 220 13.33 0.17 5.52
CA ALA A 220 14.39 0.38 4.53
C ALA A 220 14.37 1.77 3.89
N GLY A 221 13.33 2.58 4.14
CA GLY A 221 13.18 3.89 3.53
C GLY A 221 13.20 5.04 4.53
N TYR A 222 13.90 6.10 4.15
CA TYR A 222 14.03 7.35 4.90
C TYR A 222 13.56 8.50 4.04
N PHE A 223 12.84 9.44 4.64
CA PHE A 223 12.47 10.69 4.02
C PHE A 223 13.30 11.81 4.65
N LEU A 224 14.07 12.51 3.84
CA LEU A 224 14.95 13.59 4.28
C LEU A 224 14.34 14.94 3.90
N ALA A 225 14.31 15.86 4.85
CA ALA A 225 13.86 17.21 4.62
C ALA A 225 14.75 18.22 5.36
N LYS A 226 15.03 19.36 4.70
CA LYS A 226 15.85 20.41 5.26
C LYS A 226 14.98 21.41 6.02
N VAL A 227 15.48 21.90 7.15
CA VAL A 227 14.82 22.92 7.97
C VAL A 227 15.02 24.30 7.31
N ASN A 228 13.93 24.95 6.94
CA ASN A 228 13.94 26.30 6.39
C ASN A 228 13.89 27.37 7.48
N VAL A 229 13.08 27.16 8.52
CA VAL A 229 12.81 28.15 9.56
C VAL A 229 12.58 27.46 10.91
N VAL A 230 13.18 27.96 11.97
CA VAL A 230 12.82 27.63 13.35
C VAL A 230 12.07 28.83 13.95
N LYS A 231 10.78 28.65 14.23
CA LYS A 231 9.91 29.71 14.74
C LYS A 231 9.44 29.40 16.14
N GLN A 232 9.78 30.24 17.10
CA GLN A 232 9.28 30.14 18.46
C GLN A 232 8.06 31.04 18.66
N THR A 233 6.98 30.45 19.20
CA THR A 233 5.82 31.18 19.71
C THR A 233 5.86 31.18 21.25
N THR A 234 4.79 31.62 21.90
CA THR A 234 4.71 31.64 23.35
C THR A 234 4.86 30.26 24.00
N SER A 235 4.36 29.21 23.33
CA SER A 235 4.29 27.85 23.91
C SER A 235 4.91 26.76 23.04
N THR A 236 5.20 27.05 21.77
CA THR A 236 5.63 26.03 20.80
C THR A 236 6.82 26.49 20.00
N VAL A 237 7.76 25.61 19.78
CA VAL A 237 8.85 25.80 18.82
C VAL A 237 8.52 24.98 17.56
N PHE A 238 8.32 25.66 16.44
CA PHE A 238 8.06 25.06 15.14
C PHE A 238 9.38 24.91 14.37
N ALA A 239 9.62 23.72 13.81
CA ALA A 239 10.63 23.49 12.80
C ALA A 239 9.91 23.32 11.44
N HIS A 240 10.02 24.32 10.57
CA HIS A 240 9.44 24.28 9.22
C HIS A 240 10.44 23.67 8.25
N VAL A 241 10.02 22.60 7.57
CA VAL A 241 10.87 21.90 6.61
C VAL A 241 10.52 22.25 5.16
N ASP A 242 11.44 21.98 4.23
CA ASP A 242 11.29 22.19 2.77
C ASP A 242 10.42 21.13 2.09
N SER A 243 9.46 20.61 2.83
CA SER A 243 8.51 19.58 2.42
C SER A 243 7.14 19.81 3.08
N GLY A 244 6.19 18.93 2.79
CA GLY A 244 4.86 18.96 3.39
C GLY A 244 4.14 17.61 3.27
N PHE A 245 2.89 17.57 3.73
CA PHE A 245 2.07 16.36 3.65
C PHE A 245 1.89 15.88 2.20
N ASN A 246 2.09 16.75 1.23
CA ASN A 246 2.09 16.37 -0.19
C ASN A 246 3.20 15.38 -0.57
N HIS A 247 4.24 15.22 0.24
CA HIS A 247 5.29 14.21 0.07
C HIS A 247 5.18 13.06 1.07
N LEU A 248 4.72 13.29 2.30
CA LEU A 248 4.48 12.28 3.32
C LEU A 248 3.13 12.53 3.99
N VAL A 249 2.05 12.00 3.38
CA VAL A 249 0.66 12.28 3.79
C VAL A 249 0.23 11.51 5.04
N ARG A 250 0.91 10.43 5.41
CA ARG A 250 0.47 9.50 6.45
C ARG A 250 0.21 10.13 7.82
N PRO A 251 1.03 11.08 8.33
CA PRO A 251 0.72 11.77 9.58
C PRO A 251 -0.62 12.53 9.52
N MET A 252 -0.91 13.22 8.42
CA MET A 252 -2.15 13.97 8.24
C MET A 252 -3.37 13.07 8.03
N MET A 253 -3.25 12.00 7.26
CA MET A 253 -4.37 11.14 6.86
C MET A 253 -4.74 10.13 7.93
N TYR A 254 -3.77 9.55 8.61
CA TYR A 254 -3.93 8.40 9.50
C TYR A 254 -3.48 8.65 10.94
N ASP A 255 -3.02 9.86 11.27
CA ASP A 255 -2.33 10.16 12.53
C ASP A 255 -1.09 9.25 12.73
N ALA A 256 -0.47 8.84 11.59
CA ALA A 256 0.64 7.91 11.62
C ALA A 256 1.88 8.54 12.25
N TYR A 257 2.46 7.82 13.18
CA TYR A 257 3.73 8.22 13.77
C TYR A 257 4.87 7.88 12.79
N HIS A 258 5.80 8.85 12.62
CA HIS A 258 7.13 8.62 12.07
C HIS A 258 8.15 9.12 13.10
N HIS A 259 9.19 8.32 13.38
CA HIS A 259 10.29 8.78 14.18
C HIS A 259 11.08 9.82 13.38
N ILE A 260 11.47 10.91 14.03
CA ILE A 260 12.19 12.01 13.39
C ILE A 260 13.48 12.25 14.17
N THR A 261 14.61 12.27 13.46
CA THR A 261 15.93 12.57 14.02
C THR A 261 16.57 13.74 13.30
N ASN A 262 17.32 14.56 14.02
CA ASN A 262 18.18 15.58 13.42
C ASN A 262 19.54 14.95 13.09
N ILE A 263 19.79 14.67 11.81
CA ILE A 263 21.05 14.03 11.36
C ILE A 263 22.19 15.02 11.19
N SER A 264 21.92 16.34 11.18
CA SER A 264 22.94 17.39 11.14
C SER A 264 23.51 17.67 12.54
N ASN A 265 22.73 17.42 13.61
CA ASN A 265 23.15 17.64 14.99
C ASN A 265 22.68 16.49 15.91
N PRO A 266 23.15 15.25 15.69
CA PRO A 266 22.63 14.07 16.40
C PRO A 266 22.94 14.07 17.90
N GLU A 267 24.01 14.74 18.32
CA GLU A 267 24.44 14.86 19.72
C GLU A 267 23.93 16.15 20.41
N GLY A 268 23.07 16.90 19.70
CA GLY A 268 22.48 18.12 20.22
C GLY A 268 21.61 17.87 21.46
N ARG A 269 21.49 18.88 22.32
CA ARG A 269 20.60 18.80 23.48
C ARG A 269 19.15 18.60 23.03
N ASP A 270 18.47 17.64 23.62
CA ASP A 270 17.04 17.39 23.33
C ASP A 270 16.15 18.58 23.67
N ARG A 271 15.29 18.96 22.75
CA ARG A 271 14.23 19.96 22.90
C ARG A 271 12.93 19.46 22.29
N TYR A 272 11.82 20.12 22.61
CA TYR A 272 10.51 19.79 22.05
C TYR A 272 10.19 20.69 20.86
N TYR A 273 9.84 20.07 19.73
CA TYR A 273 9.47 20.74 18.50
C TYR A 273 8.15 20.21 17.94
N SER A 274 7.41 21.09 17.27
CA SER A 274 6.40 20.69 16.29
C SER A 274 7.02 20.82 14.91
N VAL A 275 7.18 19.67 14.23
CA VAL A 275 7.73 19.62 12.88
C VAL A 275 6.60 19.81 11.88
N VAL A 276 6.67 20.86 11.07
CA VAL A 276 5.63 21.28 10.13
C VAL A 276 6.20 21.50 8.75
N GLY A 277 5.38 21.34 7.75
CA GLY A 277 5.76 21.57 6.37
C GLY A 277 5.49 23.02 5.91
N TYR A 278 5.60 23.21 4.60
CA TYR A 278 5.47 24.50 3.91
C TYR A 278 4.17 24.63 3.10
N ILE A 279 3.23 23.67 3.23
CA ILE A 279 1.94 23.73 2.56
C ILE A 279 1.00 24.69 3.30
N CYS A 280 0.17 25.42 2.56
CA CYS A 280 -0.76 26.41 3.10
C CYS A 280 -2.00 25.77 3.78
N GLU A 281 -1.78 24.73 4.56
CA GLU A 281 -2.78 23.97 5.35
C GLU A 281 -2.18 23.67 6.73
N THR A 282 -2.93 22.98 7.59
CA THR A 282 -2.35 22.39 8.80
C THR A 282 -1.44 21.23 8.38
N ASP A 283 -0.19 21.54 8.11
CA ASP A 283 0.81 20.65 7.53
C ASP A 283 1.77 20.16 8.62
N THR A 284 1.25 19.33 9.52
CA THR A 284 1.98 18.87 10.71
C THR A 284 2.42 17.43 10.56
N PHE A 285 3.74 17.19 10.52
CA PHE A 285 4.32 15.85 10.57
C PHE A 285 4.36 15.29 11.99
N ALA A 286 4.62 16.14 12.97
CA ALA A 286 4.72 15.74 14.36
C ALA A 286 4.48 16.92 15.30
N SER A 287 3.72 16.73 16.36
CA SER A 287 3.50 17.72 17.40
C SER A 287 4.28 17.34 18.67
N ASN A 288 4.90 18.33 19.29
CA ASN A 288 5.56 18.21 20.59
C ASN A 288 6.54 17.02 20.67
N ARG A 289 7.42 16.91 19.65
CA ARG A 289 8.44 15.83 19.57
C ARG A 289 9.73 16.24 20.23
N ARG A 290 10.28 15.31 21.01
CA ARG A 290 11.62 15.43 21.58
C ARG A 290 12.63 15.04 20.49
N ILE A 291 13.43 16.01 20.05
CA ILE A 291 14.42 15.88 18.98
C ILE A 291 15.67 16.66 19.42
N ALA A 292 16.86 16.19 19.03
CA ALA A 292 18.11 16.92 19.20
C ALA A 292 18.01 18.34 18.59
N GLU A 293 18.58 19.33 19.27
CA GLU A 293 18.43 20.77 18.93
C GLU A 293 18.53 21.04 17.44
N ILE A 294 17.51 21.75 16.92
CA ILE A 294 17.32 22.02 15.50
C ILE A 294 17.66 23.48 15.22
N SER A 295 18.45 23.70 14.17
CA SER A 295 18.73 25.01 13.56
C SER A 295 18.25 25.05 12.10
N GLU A 296 18.16 26.26 11.53
CA GLU A 296 17.97 26.42 10.10
C GLU A 296 19.10 25.72 9.32
N GLU A 297 18.79 25.19 8.15
CA GLU A 297 19.66 24.40 7.27
C GLU A 297 19.94 22.96 7.77
N ASP A 298 19.57 22.58 8.99
CA ASP A 298 19.66 21.20 9.46
C ASP A 298 18.81 20.25 8.61
N VAL A 299 19.25 19.02 8.48
CA VAL A 299 18.52 17.94 7.80
C VAL A 299 17.85 17.03 8.82
N LEU A 300 16.53 16.95 8.73
CA LEU A 300 15.74 15.99 9.51
C LEU A 300 15.51 14.71 8.71
N CYS A 301 15.66 13.58 9.37
CA CYS A 301 15.39 12.26 8.84
C CYS A 301 14.09 11.71 9.43
N PHE A 302 13.11 11.43 8.58
CA PHE A 302 11.87 10.75 8.93
C PHE A 302 12.05 9.26 8.64
N HIS A 303 12.01 8.45 9.67
CA HIS A 303 12.19 7.01 9.57
C HIS A 303 10.93 6.30 9.05
N ASN A 304 11.08 5.06 8.63
CA ASN A 304 9.99 4.19 8.16
C ASN A 304 9.20 4.78 6.97
N ALA A 305 9.88 5.47 6.07
CA ALA A 305 9.28 6.13 4.92
C ALA A 305 9.32 5.29 3.61
N GLY A 306 9.74 4.01 3.68
CA GLY A 306 9.84 3.15 2.50
C GLY A 306 8.49 2.69 1.94
N ALA A 307 7.42 2.76 2.71
CA ALA A 307 6.07 2.42 2.26
C ALA A 307 5.11 3.60 2.39
N TYR A 308 4.24 3.79 1.38
CA TYR A 308 3.18 4.80 1.39
C TYR A 308 3.68 6.24 1.62
N CYS A 309 4.91 6.53 1.24
CA CYS A 309 5.50 7.86 1.19
C CYS A 309 5.43 8.36 -0.26
N PHE A 310 6.41 8.04 -1.10
CA PHE A 310 6.42 8.50 -2.49
C PHE A 310 5.19 8.04 -3.28
N SER A 311 4.71 6.81 -3.08
CA SER A 311 3.53 6.27 -3.79
C SER A 311 2.22 7.03 -3.53
N MET A 312 2.15 7.81 -2.44
CA MET A 312 1.01 8.66 -2.09
C MET A 312 1.32 10.15 -2.26
N ALA A 313 2.51 10.51 -2.74
CA ALA A 313 2.91 11.89 -2.91
C ALA A 313 2.15 12.57 -4.08
N SER A 314 1.97 13.87 -3.97
CA SER A 314 1.25 14.69 -4.94
C SER A 314 1.94 16.03 -5.21
N ASN A 315 1.53 16.68 -6.31
CA ASN A 315 1.98 18.02 -6.66
C ASN A 315 1.11 19.14 -6.04
N TYR A 316 0.51 18.91 -4.88
CA TYR A 316 -0.28 19.95 -4.22
C TYR A 316 0.54 21.25 -4.03
N ASN A 317 -0.09 22.41 -4.19
CA ASN A 317 0.54 23.73 -4.29
C ASN A 317 1.61 23.81 -5.40
N SER A 318 1.52 22.98 -6.45
CA SER A 318 2.50 22.84 -7.55
C SER A 318 3.94 22.54 -7.06
N ARG A 319 4.09 21.96 -5.87
CA ARG A 319 5.39 21.52 -5.34
C ARG A 319 5.89 20.30 -6.10
N TYR A 320 7.19 20.29 -6.42
CA TYR A 320 7.84 19.21 -7.16
C TYR A 320 8.02 17.98 -6.29
N LEU A 321 7.77 16.79 -6.84
CA LEU A 321 8.11 15.54 -6.16
C LEU A 321 9.64 15.41 -6.02
N PRO A 322 10.12 14.88 -4.88
CA PRO A 322 11.55 14.71 -4.60
C PRO A 322 12.19 13.63 -5.46
N ALA A 323 13.53 13.59 -5.46
CA ALA A 323 14.29 12.49 -6.01
C ALA A 323 14.16 11.25 -5.09
N GLU A 324 14.35 10.06 -5.67
CA GLU A 324 14.57 8.83 -4.91
C GLU A 324 15.99 8.29 -5.19
N VAL A 325 16.69 7.93 -4.12
CA VAL A 325 18.02 7.33 -4.17
C VAL A 325 17.98 5.99 -3.47
N MET A 326 18.51 4.96 -4.10
CA MET A 326 18.64 3.61 -3.55
C MET A 326 20.11 3.37 -3.17
N VAL A 327 20.35 2.86 -1.98
CA VAL A 327 21.67 2.46 -1.52
C VAL A 327 21.73 0.94 -1.46
N VAL A 328 22.69 0.35 -2.17
CA VAL A 328 22.93 -1.10 -2.18
C VAL A 328 24.43 -1.33 -2.05
N ASP A 329 24.83 -2.14 -1.08
CA ASP A 329 26.24 -2.47 -0.82
C ASP A 329 27.16 -1.23 -0.73
N GLY A 330 26.67 -0.19 -0.06
CA GLY A 330 27.39 1.07 0.18
C GLY A 330 27.49 1.99 -1.04
N LYS A 331 26.81 1.69 -2.15
CA LYS A 331 26.74 2.53 -3.36
C LYS A 331 25.36 3.15 -3.50
N ASP A 332 25.32 4.42 -3.87
CA ASP A 332 24.10 5.16 -4.14
C ASP A 332 23.75 5.13 -5.63
N TYR A 333 22.45 5.03 -5.89
CA TYR A 333 21.87 5.01 -7.24
C TYR A 333 20.68 5.96 -7.28
N LEU A 334 20.72 6.95 -8.18
CA LEU A 334 19.55 7.78 -8.46
C LEU A 334 18.51 6.93 -9.21
N ILE A 335 17.43 6.52 -8.53
CA ILE A 335 16.38 5.67 -9.09
C ILE A 335 15.14 6.45 -9.52
N ARG A 336 15.05 7.74 -9.16
CA ARG A 336 14.06 8.70 -9.67
C ARG A 336 14.63 10.11 -9.60
N LYS A 337 14.54 10.85 -10.69
CA LYS A 337 14.93 12.27 -10.73
C LYS A 337 13.92 13.13 -9.98
N ARG A 338 14.39 14.25 -9.39
CA ARG A 338 13.52 15.31 -8.89
C ARG A 338 12.72 15.90 -10.04
N GLN A 339 11.44 16.19 -9.83
CA GLN A 339 10.61 16.88 -10.80
C GLN A 339 11.08 18.32 -11.10
N THR A 340 10.70 18.77 -12.28
CA THR A 340 10.87 20.12 -12.80
C THR A 340 9.52 20.69 -13.21
N ILE A 341 9.47 21.95 -13.66
CA ILE A 341 8.23 22.56 -14.18
C ILE A 341 7.70 21.81 -15.41
N GLN A 342 8.59 21.24 -16.23
CA GLN A 342 8.19 20.47 -17.40
C GLN A 342 7.38 19.22 -17.02
N ASP A 343 7.72 18.57 -15.89
CA ASP A 343 6.97 17.40 -15.41
C ASP A 343 5.55 17.79 -14.97
N ILE A 344 5.35 18.97 -14.39
CA ILE A 344 4.02 19.50 -14.03
C ILE A 344 3.21 19.87 -15.27
N LEU A 345 3.87 20.41 -16.31
CA LEU A 345 3.23 20.87 -17.53
C LEU A 345 3.05 19.76 -18.58
N HIS A 346 3.64 18.60 -18.39
CA HIS A 346 3.79 17.54 -19.42
C HIS A 346 2.49 17.20 -20.16
N ASN A 347 1.35 17.17 -19.47
CA ASN A 347 0.06 16.83 -20.05
C ASN A 347 -0.91 18.04 -20.10
N GLN A 348 -0.41 19.27 -19.97
CA GLN A 348 -1.23 20.47 -20.04
C GLN A 348 -1.21 21.07 -21.45
N GLU A 349 -2.41 21.28 -22.01
CA GLU A 349 -2.58 21.90 -23.33
C GLU A 349 -2.78 23.41 -23.20
N MET A 350 -1.94 24.18 -23.88
CA MET A 350 -2.03 25.63 -23.91
C MET A 350 -3.05 26.08 -24.97
N VAL A 351 -4.24 26.48 -24.53
CA VAL A 351 -5.30 26.94 -25.41
C VAL A 351 -5.39 28.48 -25.46
N LYS A 352 -5.71 29.02 -26.66
CA LYS A 352 -6.03 30.44 -26.82
C LYS A 352 -7.47 30.70 -26.41
N LEU A 353 -7.66 31.28 -25.24
CA LEU A 353 -8.99 31.69 -24.79
C LEU A 353 -9.40 33.02 -25.45
N PRO A 354 -10.73 33.18 -25.80
CA PRO A 354 -11.22 34.45 -26.33
C PRO A 354 -11.04 35.57 -25.29
N LYS A 355 -10.51 36.68 -25.71
CA LYS A 355 -10.47 37.87 -24.85
C LYS A 355 -11.89 38.41 -24.68
N LYS A 356 -12.34 38.61 -23.44
CA LYS A 356 -13.58 39.37 -23.18
C LYS A 356 -13.39 40.77 -23.73
N GLU A 357 -14.21 41.20 -24.70
CA GLU A 357 -14.31 42.63 -25.04
C GLU A 357 -14.83 43.38 -23.81
N THR A 358 -13.98 44.22 -23.25
CA THR A 358 -14.39 45.16 -22.20
C THR A 358 -15.31 46.16 -22.88
N LYS A 359 -16.63 46.06 -22.74
CA LYS A 359 -17.56 47.13 -23.11
C LYS A 359 -17.14 48.37 -22.29
N GLN A 360 -16.52 49.35 -22.97
CA GLN A 360 -16.38 50.68 -22.40
C GLN A 360 -17.80 51.21 -22.16
N THR A 361 -18.19 51.33 -20.90
CA THR A 361 -19.34 52.11 -20.51
C THR A 361 -18.98 53.57 -20.78
N VAL A 362 -19.42 54.10 -21.91
CA VAL A 362 -19.45 55.52 -22.14
C VAL A 362 -20.52 56.11 -21.20
N SER A 363 -20.05 56.73 -20.14
CA SER A 363 -20.94 57.57 -19.30
C SER A 363 -21.26 58.84 -20.07
N ALA A 364 -22.56 59.01 -20.35
CA ALA A 364 -23.10 60.28 -20.85
C ALA A 364 -23.26 61.30 -19.70
#